data_7a59683150572c8279932234714a9f25
#
_entry.id   7a59683150572c8279932234714a9f25
#
_cell.length_a   1.000
_cell.length_b   1.000
_cell.length_c   1.000
_cell.angle_alpha   90.00
_cell.angle_beta   90.00
_cell.angle_gamma   90.00
#
_symmetry.space_group_name_H-M   'P 1'
#
loop_
_entity.id
_entity.type
_entity.pdbx_description
1 polymer ?
#
loop_
_entity_poly.entity_id
_entity_poly.type
_entity_poly.pdbx_seq_one_letter_code
_entity_poly.pdbx_strand_id
1 'polypeptide(L)'
;MQITQGLITFSPMSGSGPRTATEDVTFPNAITTAVALLTGMNVEYSNGDDHHLGNLQVGVSGAILGSNTVRVTATYGLRDWSGNWDDDYDGTVSFVVVAS
;
A
#
# COMPACT_ATOMS: atom_id res chain seq x y z
N MET A 1 11.03 -4.09 -21.30
CA MET A 1 10.34 -3.47 -20.15
C MET A 1 8.93 -4.03 -20.05
N GLN A 2 8.54 -4.39 -18.85
CA GLN A 2 7.20 -4.91 -18.57
C GLN A 2 6.56 -4.02 -17.50
N ILE A 3 5.25 -3.81 -17.61
CA ILE A 3 4.51 -2.91 -16.69
C ILE A 3 3.23 -3.62 -16.26
N THR A 4 2.96 -3.62 -14.97
CA THR A 4 1.71 -4.16 -14.42
C THR A 4 1.20 -3.22 -13.33
N GLN A 5 -0.12 -3.01 -13.32
CA GLN A 5 -0.81 -2.21 -12.31
C GLN A 5 -1.49 -3.12 -11.30
N GLY A 6 -1.63 -2.63 -10.07
CA GLY A 6 -2.35 -3.36 -9.03
C GLY A 6 -2.93 -2.45 -7.98
N LEU A 7 -3.69 -3.06 -7.07
CA LEU A 7 -4.39 -2.38 -5.98
C LEU A 7 -4.30 -3.24 -4.74
N ILE A 8 -3.94 -2.63 -3.63
CA ILE A 8 -3.94 -3.28 -2.31
C ILE A 8 -5.02 -2.62 -1.47
N THR A 9 -5.90 -3.44 -0.89
CA THR A 9 -7.01 -2.99 -0.05
C THR A 9 -6.69 -3.25 1.41
N PHE A 10 -6.92 -2.22 2.23
CA PHE A 10 -6.84 -2.30 3.68
C PHE A 10 -8.26 -2.25 4.23
N SER A 11 -8.68 -3.31 4.90
CA SER A 11 -9.99 -3.37 5.54
C SER A 11 -10.02 -2.52 6.81
N PRO A 12 -11.22 -2.13 7.31
CA PRO A 12 -11.33 -1.39 8.57
C PRO A 12 -10.67 -2.13 9.73
N MET A 13 -9.80 -1.41 10.46
CA MET A 13 -9.11 -1.96 11.62
C MET A 13 -8.61 -0.82 12.49
N SER A 14 -8.71 -0.99 13.79
CA SER A 14 -8.26 0.00 14.77
C SER A 14 -6.98 -0.47 15.48
N GLY A 15 -6.40 0.44 16.23
CA GLY A 15 -5.43 0.15 17.26
C GLY A 15 -4.02 -0.08 16.79
N SER A 16 -3.72 0.13 15.53
CA SER A 16 -2.35 -0.03 15.05
C SER A 16 -2.10 0.77 13.79
N GLY A 17 -0.85 1.08 13.60
CA GLY A 17 -0.42 1.74 12.41
C GLY A 17 1.05 2.12 12.50
N PRO A 18 1.67 2.35 11.36
CA PRO A 18 1.09 2.03 10.05
C PRO A 18 0.99 0.53 9.79
N ARG A 19 0.03 0.13 8.97
CA ARG A 19 -0.16 -1.27 8.58
C ARG A 19 0.55 -1.56 7.27
N THR A 20 0.86 -2.83 7.04
CA THR A 20 1.43 -3.27 5.77
C THR A 20 0.61 -4.40 5.18
N ALA A 21 0.60 -4.47 3.85
CA ALA A 21 -0.01 -5.56 3.11
C ALA A 21 0.80 -5.80 1.84
N THR A 22 0.75 -7.02 1.33
CA THR A 22 1.55 -7.39 0.16
C THR A 22 0.69 -7.93 -0.95
N GLU A 23 1.18 -7.80 -2.19
CA GLU A 23 0.64 -8.44 -3.36
C GLU A 23 1.79 -8.87 -4.26
N ASP A 24 1.72 -10.09 -4.78
CA ASP A 24 2.73 -10.62 -5.69
C ASP A 24 2.25 -10.43 -7.13
N VAL A 25 3.13 -9.85 -7.94
CA VAL A 25 2.89 -9.60 -9.37
C VAL A 25 3.85 -10.48 -10.16
N THR A 26 3.29 -11.31 -11.07
CA THR A 26 4.08 -12.21 -11.90
C THR A 26 4.07 -11.73 -13.33
N PHE A 27 5.27 -11.64 -13.92
CA PHE A 27 5.46 -11.23 -15.30
C PHE A 27 5.66 -12.45 -16.20
N PRO A 28 5.30 -12.35 -17.50
CA PRO A 28 5.50 -13.47 -18.42
C PRO A 28 6.96 -13.77 -18.73
N ASN A 29 7.86 -12.79 -18.58
CA ASN A 29 9.28 -12.97 -18.88
C ASN A 29 10.12 -12.74 -17.63
N ALA A 30 11.29 -13.36 -17.59
CA ALA A 30 12.25 -13.18 -16.49
C ALA A 30 12.67 -11.72 -16.38
N ILE A 31 12.90 -11.28 -15.13
CA ILE A 31 13.28 -9.92 -14.81
C ILE A 31 14.54 -9.90 -13.96
N THR A 32 15.30 -8.82 -14.06
CA THR A 32 16.48 -8.60 -13.22
C THR A 32 16.38 -7.32 -12.42
N THR A 33 15.52 -6.41 -12.84
CA THR A 33 15.28 -5.13 -12.14
C THR A 33 13.79 -4.88 -12.05
N ALA A 34 13.36 -4.23 -10.97
CA ALA A 34 11.98 -3.85 -10.80
C ALA A 34 11.87 -2.65 -9.85
N VAL A 35 10.88 -1.82 -10.10
CA VAL A 35 10.50 -0.74 -9.19
C VAL A 35 8.99 -0.71 -9.06
N ALA A 36 8.51 -0.51 -7.84
CA ALA A 36 7.09 -0.28 -7.56
C ALA A 36 6.87 1.19 -7.28
N LEU A 37 5.86 1.78 -7.91
CA LEU A 37 5.54 3.19 -7.81
C LEU A 37 4.11 3.35 -7.32
N LEU A 38 3.91 4.25 -6.36
CA LEU A 38 2.58 4.64 -5.90
C LEU A 38 1.89 5.45 -7.00
N THR A 39 0.69 5.01 -7.41
CA THR A 39 -0.09 5.70 -8.44
C THR A 39 -1.36 6.35 -7.91
N GLY A 40 -1.83 5.94 -6.74
CA GLY A 40 -2.99 6.54 -6.14
C GLY A 40 -3.30 5.96 -4.78
N MET A 41 -4.20 6.63 -4.08
CA MET A 41 -4.66 6.18 -2.78
C MET A 41 -6.07 6.69 -2.53
N ASN A 42 -6.83 5.91 -1.78
CA ASN A 42 -8.10 6.34 -1.21
C ASN A 42 -8.03 6.04 0.28
N VAL A 43 -8.11 7.07 1.11
CA VAL A 43 -7.84 6.96 2.55
C VAL A 43 -9.01 7.58 3.32
N GLU A 44 -9.48 6.87 4.35
CA GLU A 44 -10.60 7.35 5.14
C GLU A 44 -10.61 6.74 6.54
N TYR A 45 -11.21 7.45 7.49
CA TYR A 45 -11.59 6.87 8.77
C TYR A 45 -12.88 6.07 8.58
N SER A 46 -12.90 4.83 9.09
CA SER A 46 -13.94 3.85 8.75
C SER A 46 -15.30 4.17 9.36
N ASN A 47 -15.33 4.83 10.51
CA ASN A 47 -16.55 5.04 11.26
C ASN A 47 -17.33 6.30 10.86
N GLY A 48 -16.83 7.08 9.92
CA GLY A 48 -17.46 8.30 9.47
C GLY A 48 -17.44 9.45 10.47
N ASP A 49 -16.71 9.31 11.57
CA ASP A 49 -16.57 10.38 12.55
C ASP A 49 -15.71 11.52 12.01
N ASP A 50 -15.91 12.70 12.60
CA ASP A 50 -15.16 13.89 12.21
C ASP A 50 -13.81 13.91 12.92
N HIS A 51 -12.79 13.36 12.26
CA HIS A 51 -11.43 13.32 12.76
C HIS A 51 -10.56 14.34 12.05
N HIS A 52 -9.75 15.07 12.82
CA HIS A 52 -8.74 15.93 12.25
C HIS A 52 -7.49 15.13 11.94
N LEU A 53 -6.98 15.28 10.73
CA LEU A 53 -5.77 14.57 10.29
C LEU A 53 -4.57 14.96 11.16
N GLY A 54 -3.90 13.96 11.71
CA GLY A 54 -2.63 14.15 12.42
C GLY A 54 -1.45 13.63 11.64
N ASN A 55 -1.57 12.41 11.09
CA ASN A 55 -0.50 11.79 10.31
C ASN A 55 -1.09 10.85 9.27
N LEU A 56 -0.56 10.94 8.06
CA LEU A 56 -0.86 10.01 6.97
C LEU A 56 0.47 9.47 6.42
N GLN A 57 0.59 8.16 6.39
CA GLN A 57 1.72 7.48 5.78
C GLN A 57 1.22 6.54 4.71
N VAL A 58 1.69 6.71 3.48
CA VAL A 58 1.37 5.82 2.36
C VAL A 58 2.64 5.60 1.56
N GLY A 59 2.94 4.36 1.27
CA GLY A 59 4.10 4.04 0.46
C GLY A 59 3.99 2.66 -0.15
N VAL A 60 4.80 2.42 -1.18
CA VAL A 60 4.94 1.10 -1.78
C VAL A 60 6.42 0.82 -2.02
N SER A 61 6.76 -0.45 -1.95
CA SER A 61 8.08 -0.94 -2.30
C SER A 61 7.96 -2.28 -3.01
N GLY A 62 8.97 -2.64 -3.79
CA GLY A 62 8.97 -3.90 -4.52
C GLY A 62 10.26 -4.69 -4.26
N ALA A 63 10.14 -6.00 -4.22
CA ALA A 63 11.27 -6.91 -4.12
C ALA A 63 11.08 -8.07 -5.10
N ILE A 64 12.12 -8.38 -5.84
CA ILE A 64 12.09 -9.49 -6.80
C ILE A 64 12.14 -10.81 -6.03
N LEU A 65 11.18 -11.70 -6.33
CA LEU A 65 11.14 -13.06 -5.81
C LEU A 65 11.27 -14.03 -6.99
N GLY A 66 12.32 -14.87 -6.97
CA GLY A 66 12.52 -15.81 -8.06
C GLY A 66 12.90 -15.12 -9.37
N SER A 67 12.43 -15.65 -10.50
CA SER A 67 12.84 -15.18 -11.81
C SER A 67 11.92 -14.13 -12.44
N ASN A 68 10.64 -14.08 -12.06
CA ASN A 68 9.67 -13.23 -12.76
C ASN A 68 8.56 -12.67 -11.86
N THR A 69 8.72 -12.75 -10.54
CA THR A 69 7.71 -12.26 -9.59
C THR A 69 8.27 -11.10 -8.79
N VAL A 70 7.43 -10.08 -8.58
CA VAL A 70 7.75 -8.94 -7.71
C VAL A 70 6.73 -8.93 -6.58
N ARG A 71 7.22 -8.96 -5.33
CA ARG A 71 6.36 -8.72 -4.16
C ARG A 71 6.30 -7.23 -3.91
N VAL A 72 5.09 -6.68 -4.00
CA VAL A 72 4.81 -5.30 -3.68
C VAL A 72 4.33 -5.23 -2.24
N THR A 73 4.96 -4.40 -1.43
CA THR A 73 4.53 -4.12 -0.06
C THR A 73 3.98 -2.71 -0.01
N ALA A 74 2.74 -2.56 0.42
CA ALA A 74 2.14 -1.26 0.67
C ALA A 74 2.14 -0.99 2.17
N THR A 75 2.43 0.25 2.54
CA THR A 75 2.34 0.75 3.90
C THR A 75 1.27 1.82 3.93
N TYR A 76 0.34 1.73 4.89
CA TYR A 76 -0.73 2.70 5.04
C TYR A 76 -1.04 2.90 6.51
N GLY A 77 -0.94 4.13 6.97
CA GLY A 77 -1.32 4.53 8.32
C GLY A 77 -2.04 5.86 8.29
N LEU A 78 -3.18 5.92 8.96
CA LEU A 78 -3.97 7.13 9.11
C LEU A 78 -4.29 7.32 10.59
N ARG A 79 -3.86 8.44 11.14
CA ARG A 79 -3.99 8.76 12.55
C ARG A 79 -4.50 10.18 12.69
N ASP A 80 -5.41 10.39 13.64
CA ASP A 80 -5.86 11.74 13.95
C ASP A 80 -4.80 12.51 14.76
N TRP A 81 -5.12 13.76 15.08
CA TRP A 81 -4.21 14.67 15.75
C TRP A 81 -3.96 14.33 17.23
N SER A 82 -4.74 13.41 17.81
CA SER A 82 -4.54 12.99 19.21
C SER A 82 -3.22 12.26 19.44
N GLY A 83 -2.62 11.72 18.38
CA GLY A 83 -1.36 11.00 18.47
C GLY A 83 -1.52 9.51 18.76
N ASN A 84 -2.75 9.02 18.90
CA ASN A 84 -3.04 7.64 19.21
C ASN A 84 -3.56 6.90 17.98
N TRP A 85 -3.17 5.64 17.82
CA TRP A 85 -3.63 4.76 16.74
C TRP A 85 -4.87 3.97 17.18
N ASP A 86 -5.90 4.67 17.64
CA ASP A 86 -7.09 4.06 18.23
C ASP A 86 -8.34 4.13 17.36
N ASP A 87 -8.25 4.78 16.20
CA ASP A 87 -9.37 4.89 15.29
C ASP A 87 -9.30 3.85 14.18
N ASP A 88 -10.45 3.34 13.76
CA ASP A 88 -10.54 2.48 12.59
C ASP A 88 -10.29 3.30 11.32
N TYR A 89 -9.50 2.77 10.44
CA TYR A 89 -9.29 3.35 9.13
C TYR A 89 -9.17 2.27 8.07
N ASP A 90 -9.55 2.61 6.85
CA ASP A 90 -9.48 1.73 5.70
C ASP A 90 -9.07 2.51 4.47
N GLY A 91 -8.91 1.83 3.37
CA GLY A 91 -8.57 2.46 2.13
C GLY A 91 -7.93 1.51 1.14
N THR A 92 -7.48 2.11 0.05
CA THR A 92 -6.79 1.39 -1.01
C THR A 92 -5.52 2.13 -1.40
N VAL A 93 -4.53 1.35 -1.81
CA VAL A 93 -3.27 1.87 -2.34
C VAL A 93 -3.06 1.25 -3.70
N SER A 94 -2.98 2.07 -4.73
CA SER A 94 -2.74 1.60 -6.09
C SER A 94 -1.28 1.80 -6.48
N PHE A 95 -0.79 0.91 -7.31
CA PHE A 95 0.61 0.92 -7.70
C PHE A 95 0.79 0.47 -9.15
N VAL A 96 1.97 0.77 -9.68
CA VAL A 96 2.47 0.20 -10.91
C VAL A 96 3.83 -0.42 -10.64
N VAL A 97 4.11 -1.55 -11.25
CA VAL A 97 5.43 -2.17 -11.24
C VAL A 97 6.02 -2.07 -12.63
N VAL A 98 7.20 -1.51 -12.72
CA VAL A 98 8.00 -1.45 -13.94
C VAL A 98 9.17 -2.39 -13.77
N ALA A 99 9.33 -3.35 -14.69
CA ALA A 99 10.34 -4.39 -14.57
C ALA A 99 11.05 -4.63 -15.92
N SER A 100 12.29 -5.06 -15.82
CA SER A 100 13.11 -5.39 -16.98
C SER A 100 13.98 -6.58 -16.74
#